data_bbced5ef2b35252ba05f37b1dbe62959
#
_entry.id   bbced5ef2b35252ba05f37b1dbe62959
#
_cell.length_a   1.000
_cell.length_b   1.000
_cell.length_c   1.000
_cell.angle_alpha   90.00
_cell.angle_beta   90.00
_cell.angle_gamma   90.00
#
_symmetry.space_group_name_H-M   'P 1'
#
loop_
_entity.id
_entity.type
_entity.pdbx_description
1 polymer ?
#
loop_
_entity_poly.entity_id
_entity_poly.type
_entity_poly.pdbx_seq_one_letter_code
_entity_poly.pdbx_strand_id
1 'polypeptide(L)'
;VIPTFMGAHAVPRGADAEEYTESVVSDQLPAVAAQGIAEFCDVFCERGVFTAEQSRRVLDAGRDHGLTPKIHADEFAAIGGTDVAASVGAASADHLLHTDDEGRDALVDAGVTPVLLPGTAFGLGADYADARAFLDAGHEVALATDFNPNCFARSMGFVATLASVGMRMTPHEAIRGVTSAAAGALDRDDGTGTLRAGAPADAVVLDVPTASHLSYRFDTNPVSTVLKSGVVARE
;
A
#
# COMPACT_ATOMS: atom_id res chain seq x y z
N VAL A 1 -7.44 -9.15 9.40
CA VAL A 1 -7.27 -9.18 7.93
C VAL A 1 -8.24 -8.17 7.35
N ILE A 2 -7.77 -7.36 6.40
CA ILE A 2 -8.56 -6.34 5.69
C ILE A 2 -8.68 -6.81 4.25
N PRO A 3 -9.86 -7.32 3.83
CA PRO A 3 -10.04 -7.85 2.51
C PRO A 3 -10.16 -6.76 1.45
N THR A 4 -9.46 -6.94 0.33
CA THR A 4 -9.48 -6.04 -0.82
C THR A 4 -9.90 -6.81 -2.06
N PHE A 5 -10.85 -6.27 -2.84
CA PHE A 5 -11.20 -6.80 -4.14
C PHE A 5 -10.14 -6.34 -5.16
N MET A 6 -9.53 -7.29 -5.85
CA MET A 6 -8.43 -7.09 -6.80
C MET A 6 -8.75 -7.69 -8.18
N GLY A 7 -10.00 -7.66 -8.62
CA GLY A 7 -10.42 -8.20 -9.93
C GLY A 7 -9.77 -7.49 -11.11
N ALA A 8 -9.45 -6.21 -10.97
CA ALA A 8 -8.83 -5.39 -12.00
C ALA A 8 -7.30 -5.33 -11.89
N HIS A 9 -6.63 -6.45 -11.70
CA HIS A 9 -5.15 -6.55 -11.64
C HIS A 9 -4.51 -7.22 -12.84
N ALA A 10 -5.27 -7.97 -13.61
CA ALA A 10 -4.80 -8.57 -14.87
C ALA A 10 -5.98 -8.83 -15.79
N VAL A 11 -5.80 -8.54 -17.07
CA VAL A 11 -6.76 -8.95 -18.09
C VAL A 11 -6.51 -10.43 -18.43
N PRO A 12 -7.53 -11.30 -18.40
CA PRO A 12 -7.37 -12.71 -18.74
C PRO A 12 -6.77 -12.87 -20.16
N ARG A 13 -5.94 -13.89 -20.32
CA ARG A 13 -5.28 -14.14 -21.60
C ARG A 13 -6.31 -14.30 -22.74
N GLY A 14 -6.21 -13.45 -23.76
CA GLY A 14 -7.09 -13.47 -24.93
C GLY A 14 -8.41 -12.71 -24.77
N ALA A 15 -8.65 -12.09 -23.61
CA ALA A 15 -9.76 -11.18 -23.42
C ALA A 15 -9.39 -9.77 -23.88
N ASP A 16 -10.39 -9.01 -24.31
CA ASP A 16 -10.28 -7.59 -24.54
C ASP A 16 -10.32 -6.83 -23.22
N ALA A 17 -9.46 -5.83 -23.04
CA ALA A 17 -9.35 -5.09 -21.79
C ALA A 17 -10.60 -4.26 -21.47
N GLU A 18 -11.28 -3.72 -22.50
CA GLU A 18 -12.50 -2.95 -22.32
C GLU A 18 -13.69 -3.85 -21.94
N GLU A 19 -13.85 -4.98 -22.63
CA GLU A 19 -14.87 -5.97 -22.30
C GLU A 19 -14.66 -6.52 -20.89
N TYR A 20 -13.41 -6.77 -20.48
CA TYR A 20 -13.10 -7.23 -19.14
C TYR A 20 -13.36 -6.15 -18.08
N THR A 21 -13.04 -4.90 -18.36
CA THR A 21 -13.36 -3.76 -17.47
C THR A 21 -14.88 -3.68 -17.26
N GLU A 22 -15.67 -3.83 -18.32
CA GLU A 22 -17.12 -3.83 -18.21
C GLU A 22 -17.63 -4.99 -17.34
N SER A 23 -17.07 -6.20 -17.51
CA SER A 23 -17.41 -7.34 -16.64
C SER A 23 -17.03 -7.11 -15.18
N VAL A 24 -15.87 -6.45 -14.90
CA VAL A 24 -15.51 -6.08 -13.53
C VAL A 24 -16.55 -5.14 -12.93
N VAL A 25 -16.98 -4.14 -13.68
CA VAL A 25 -17.93 -3.12 -13.21
C VAL A 25 -19.35 -3.69 -13.06
N SER A 26 -19.85 -4.42 -14.08
CA SER A 26 -21.25 -4.82 -14.15
C SER A 26 -21.58 -6.16 -13.47
N ASP A 27 -20.59 -7.07 -13.37
CA ASP A 27 -20.82 -8.41 -12.84
C ASP A 27 -20.06 -8.66 -11.52
N GLN A 28 -18.73 -8.38 -11.50
CA GLN A 28 -17.88 -8.79 -10.38
C GLN A 28 -18.10 -7.89 -9.16
N LEU A 29 -18.08 -6.56 -9.31
CA LEU A 29 -18.28 -5.63 -8.20
C LEU A 29 -19.63 -5.80 -7.50
N PRO A 30 -20.77 -5.92 -8.21
CA PRO A 30 -22.04 -6.24 -7.56
C PRO A 30 -22.02 -7.56 -6.77
N ALA A 31 -21.35 -8.59 -7.31
CA ALA A 31 -21.22 -9.88 -6.64
C ALA A 31 -20.35 -9.79 -5.38
N VAL A 32 -19.25 -9.04 -5.43
CA VAL A 32 -18.37 -8.78 -4.29
C VAL A 32 -19.11 -7.98 -3.21
N ALA A 33 -19.81 -6.93 -3.60
CA ALA A 33 -20.62 -6.14 -2.68
C ALA A 33 -21.68 -6.98 -1.98
N ALA A 34 -22.34 -7.88 -2.72
CA ALA A 34 -23.34 -8.79 -2.15
C ALA A 34 -22.76 -9.80 -1.14
N GLN A 35 -21.46 -10.13 -1.22
CA GLN A 35 -20.78 -10.95 -0.22
C GLN A 35 -20.56 -10.20 1.09
N GLY A 36 -20.39 -8.86 1.05
CA GLY A 36 -20.18 -8.01 2.23
C GLY A 36 -18.88 -8.30 2.98
N ILE A 37 -17.83 -8.80 2.26
CA ILE A 37 -16.54 -9.17 2.86
C ILE A 37 -15.47 -8.12 2.56
N ALA A 38 -15.36 -7.65 1.31
CA ALA A 38 -14.37 -6.69 0.89
C ALA A 38 -14.64 -5.30 1.50
N GLU A 39 -13.60 -4.65 1.97
CA GLU A 39 -13.61 -3.27 2.45
C GLU A 39 -13.08 -2.31 1.36
N PHE A 40 -12.18 -2.79 0.51
CA PHE A 40 -11.50 -2.02 -0.52
C PHE A 40 -11.70 -2.61 -1.92
N CYS A 41 -11.60 -1.72 -2.91
CA CYS A 41 -11.46 -2.04 -4.33
C CYS A 41 -10.14 -1.48 -4.83
N ASP A 42 -9.33 -2.32 -5.49
CA ASP A 42 -8.01 -1.96 -5.99
C ASP A 42 -7.90 -2.25 -7.50
N VAL A 43 -7.16 -1.41 -8.22
CA VAL A 43 -6.90 -1.56 -9.64
C VAL A 43 -5.42 -1.38 -9.96
N PHE A 44 -4.90 -2.12 -10.93
CA PHE A 44 -3.56 -1.96 -11.46
C PHE A 44 -3.58 -1.03 -12.68
N CYS A 45 -3.38 0.28 -12.42
CA CYS A 45 -3.29 1.32 -13.45
C CYS A 45 -1.89 1.35 -14.05
N GLU A 46 -1.67 0.57 -15.10
CA GLU A 46 -0.35 0.44 -15.69
C GLU A 46 -0.43 0.21 -17.21
N ARG A 47 0.62 0.60 -17.91
CA ARG A 47 0.75 0.40 -19.36
C ARG A 47 0.61 -1.07 -19.73
N GLY A 48 -0.38 -1.38 -20.56
CA GLY A 48 -0.65 -2.75 -21.00
C GLY A 48 -1.48 -3.59 -20.02
N VAL A 49 -1.99 -2.99 -18.94
CA VAL A 49 -2.93 -3.60 -18.00
C VAL A 49 -4.24 -2.83 -18.04
N PHE A 50 -4.45 -1.83 -17.17
CA PHE A 50 -5.62 -0.95 -17.22
C PHE A 50 -5.18 0.50 -17.43
N THR A 51 -5.85 1.22 -18.32
CA THR A 51 -5.65 2.65 -18.54
C THR A 51 -6.19 3.47 -17.36
N ALA A 52 -5.78 4.75 -17.26
CA ALA A 52 -6.32 5.66 -16.26
C ALA A 52 -7.84 5.77 -16.30
N GLU A 53 -8.44 5.78 -17.51
CA GLU A 53 -9.90 5.84 -17.68
C GLU A 53 -10.60 4.56 -17.20
N GLN A 54 -10.09 3.39 -17.57
CA GLN A 54 -10.60 2.10 -17.10
C GLN A 54 -10.47 1.98 -15.57
N SER A 55 -9.32 2.40 -15.03
CA SER A 55 -9.06 2.40 -13.59
C SER A 55 -10.05 3.29 -12.84
N ARG A 56 -10.32 4.48 -13.33
CA ARG A 56 -11.32 5.39 -12.76
C ARG A 56 -12.70 4.74 -12.75
N ARG A 57 -13.15 4.16 -13.87
CA ARG A 57 -14.45 3.49 -13.97
C ARG A 57 -14.61 2.35 -12.95
N VAL A 58 -13.57 1.53 -12.79
CA VAL A 58 -13.57 0.44 -11.79
C VAL A 58 -13.67 0.99 -10.36
N LEU A 59 -12.87 2.01 -10.03
CA LEU A 59 -12.83 2.56 -8.68
C LEU A 59 -14.10 3.35 -8.33
N ASP A 60 -14.66 4.11 -9.28
CA ASP A 60 -15.94 4.79 -9.10
C ASP A 60 -17.07 3.79 -8.88
N ALA A 61 -17.12 2.71 -9.67
CA ALA A 61 -18.09 1.62 -9.47
C ALA A 61 -17.90 0.93 -8.11
N GLY A 62 -16.64 0.71 -7.68
CA GLY A 62 -16.34 0.19 -6.34
C GLY A 62 -16.90 1.08 -5.23
N ARG A 63 -16.73 2.39 -5.35
CA ARG A 63 -17.28 3.38 -4.41
C ARG A 63 -18.81 3.37 -4.37
N ASP A 64 -19.46 3.25 -5.53
CA ASP A 64 -20.93 3.15 -5.61
C ASP A 64 -21.46 1.92 -4.88
N HIS A 65 -20.62 0.88 -4.73
CA HIS A 65 -20.89 -0.31 -3.94
C HIS A 65 -20.36 -0.25 -2.49
N GLY A 66 -19.86 0.90 -2.05
CA GLY A 66 -19.39 1.11 -0.66
C GLY A 66 -17.99 0.59 -0.38
N LEU A 67 -17.19 0.30 -1.40
CA LEU A 67 -15.79 -0.09 -1.24
C LEU A 67 -14.88 1.15 -1.29
N THR A 68 -13.90 1.21 -0.40
CA THR A 68 -12.89 2.29 -0.41
C THR A 68 -11.88 2.05 -1.55
N PRO A 69 -11.59 3.04 -2.40
CA PRO A 69 -10.64 2.90 -3.49
C PRO A 69 -9.19 2.76 -3.01
N LYS A 70 -8.42 1.93 -3.69
CA LYS A 70 -6.96 1.84 -3.68
C LYS A 70 -6.47 1.70 -5.12
N ILE A 71 -5.20 1.99 -5.38
CA ILE A 71 -4.66 1.89 -6.73
C ILE A 71 -3.18 1.51 -6.71
N HIS A 72 -2.77 0.57 -7.57
CA HIS A 72 -1.38 0.39 -7.97
C HIS A 72 -1.12 1.33 -9.14
N ALA A 73 -0.14 2.22 -8.99
CA ALA A 73 0.11 3.29 -9.94
C ALA A 73 1.61 3.55 -10.14
N ASP A 74 1.97 3.95 -11.34
CA ASP A 74 3.31 4.42 -11.69
C ASP A 74 4.43 3.43 -11.31
N GLU A 75 4.16 2.13 -11.36
CA GLU A 75 5.15 1.09 -11.06
C GLU A 75 6.20 0.99 -12.18
N PHE A 76 5.76 0.88 -13.43
CA PHE A 76 6.64 0.79 -14.60
C PHE A 76 6.56 2.02 -15.49
N ALA A 77 5.44 2.78 -15.45
CA ALA A 77 5.25 4.03 -16.20
C ALA A 77 4.18 4.92 -15.58
N ALA A 78 4.45 6.23 -15.52
CA ALA A 78 3.43 7.21 -15.19
C ALA A 78 2.44 7.33 -16.36
N ILE A 79 1.19 6.90 -16.13
CA ILE A 79 0.11 6.95 -17.12
C ILE A 79 -1.15 7.67 -16.60
N GLY A 80 -1.01 8.47 -15.52
CA GLY A 80 -2.10 9.20 -14.89
C GLY A 80 -2.76 8.44 -13.72
N GLY A 81 -2.08 7.43 -13.16
CA GLY A 81 -2.58 6.67 -12.02
C GLY A 81 -2.72 7.51 -10.75
N THR A 82 -1.79 8.44 -10.50
CA THR A 82 -1.85 9.39 -9.38
C THR A 82 -3.00 10.38 -9.50
N ASP A 83 -3.30 10.86 -10.72
CA ASP A 83 -4.48 11.71 -10.97
C ASP A 83 -5.79 10.96 -10.69
N VAL A 84 -5.84 9.68 -11.07
CA VAL A 84 -6.98 8.83 -10.75
C VAL A 84 -7.10 8.69 -9.24
N ALA A 85 -6.02 8.32 -8.53
CA ALA A 85 -5.99 8.18 -7.07
C ALA A 85 -6.56 9.41 -6.36
N ALA A 86 -6.04 10.60 -6.74
CA ALA A 86 -6.48 11.87 -6.20
C ALA A 86 -7.96 12.16 -6.49
N SER A 87 -8.40 11.95 -7.74
CA SER A 87 -9.76 12.27 -8.16
C SER A 87 -10.84 11.39 -7.52
N VAL A 88 -10.53 10.11 -7.26
CA VAL A 88 -11.47 9.18 -6.61
C VAL A 88 -11.37 9.21 -5.08
N GLY A 89 -10.41 9.95 -4.51
CA GLY A 89 -10.16 9.99 -3.07
C GLY A 89 -9.72 8.61 -2.56
N ALA A 90 -8.72 8.00 -3.20
CA ALA A 90 -8.22 6.71 -2.80
C ALA A 90 -7.59 6.76 -1.40
N ALA A 91 -7.73 5.70 -0.61
CA ALA A 91 -7.04 5.58 0.69
C ALA A 91 -5.52 5.48 0.50
N SER A 92 -5.08 4.80 -0.55
CA SER A 92 -3.66 4.69 -0.89
C SER A 92 -3.41 4.61 -2.39
N ALA A 93 -2.19 5.01 -2.79
CA ALA A 93 -1.60 4.73 -4.09
C ALA A 93 -0.28 3.98 -3.85
N ASP A 94 -0.14 2.85 -4.51
CA ASP A 94 0.89 1.86 -4.23
C ASP A 94 1.94 1.85 -5.36
N HIS A 95 3.22 1.56 -5.04
CA HIS A 95 4.44 1.55 -5.87
C HIS A 95 5.07 2.92 -6.14
N LEU A 96 4.54 3.76 -7.01
CA LEU A 96 4.91 5.15 -7.23
C LEU A 96 6.38 5.40 -7.64
N LEU A 97 7.01 4.43 -8.38
CA LEU A 97 8.41 4.52 -8.78
C LEU A 97 8.66 5.65 -9.79
N HIS A 98 7.66 5.95 -10.63
CA HIS A 98 7.75 6.92 -11.72
C HIS A 98 6.90 8.17 -11.51
N THR A 99 6.40 8.39 -10.29
CA THR A 99 5.59 9.56 -9.95
C THR A 99 6.43 10.83 -9.93
N ASP A 100 6.02 11.84 -10.67
CA ASP A 100 6.66 13.15 -10.73
C ASP A 100 6.19 14.09 -9.59
N ASP A 101 6.69 15.33 -9.59
CA ASP A 101 6.34 16.31 -8.57
C ASP A 101 4.84 16.65 -8.59
N GLU A 102 4.24 16.80 -9.78
CA GLU A 102 2.83 17.12 -9.93
C GLU A 102 1.94 15.99 -9.38
N GLY A 103 2.30 14.74 -9.65
CA GLY A 103 1.61 13.56 -9.11
C GLY A 103 1.72 13.47 -7.59
N ARG A 104 2.90 13.76 -7.02
CA ARG A 104 3.08 13.82 -5.55
C ARG A 104 2.22 14.90 -4.91
N ASP A 105 2.22 16.10 -5.47
CA ASP A 105 1.40 17.21 -4.97
C ASP A 105 -0.11 16.87 -5.03
N ALA A 106 -0.56 16.26 -6.12
CA ALA A 106 -1.96 15.82 -6.25
C ALA A 106 -2.36 14.80 -5.18
N LEU A 107 -1.49 13.85 -4.83
CA LEU A 107 -1.72 12.89 -3.76
C LEU A 107 -1.78 13.57 -2.38
N VAL A 108 -0.88 14.57 -2.11
CA VAL A 108 -0.92 15.37 -0.86
C VAL A 108 -2.25 16.09 -0.72
N ASP A 109 -2.62 16.84 -1.76
CA ASP A 109 -3.83 17.69 -1.74
C ASP A 109 -5.11 16.85 -1.56
N ALA A 110 -5.10 15.63 -2.08
CA ALA A 110 -6.23 14.70 -1.94
C ALA A 110 -6.18 13.85 -0.66
N GLY A 111 -5.10 13.91 0.13
CA GLY A 111 -4.94 13.10 1.35
C GLY A 111 -4.73 11.61 1.08
N VAL A 112 -4.26 11.25 -0.12
CA VAL A 112 -3.97 9.86 -0.50
C VAL A 112 -2.64 9.42 0.11
N THR A 113 -2.62 8.29 0.80
CA THR A 113 -1.38 7.76 1.42
C THR A 113 -0.51 7.06 0.37
N PRO A 114 0.74 7.50 0.12
CA PRO A 114 1.67 6.76 -0.71
C PRO A 114 2.15 5.51 0.03
N VAL A 115 2.06 4.35 -0.63
CA VAL A 115 2.57 3.06 -0.12
C VAL A 115 3.73 2.63 -0.99
N LEU A 116 4.93 2.60 -0.42
CA LEU A 116 6.13 2.23 -1.16
C LEU A 116 6.51 0.77 -0.85
N LEU A 117 6.92 0.06 -1.90
CA LEU A 117 7.09 -1.39 -1.91
C LEU A 117 8.54 -1.78 -2.27
N PRO A 118 9.51 -1.47 -1.37
CA PRO A 118 10.92 -1.65 -1.70
C PRO A 118 11.33 -3.12 -1.91
N GLY A 119 10.53 -4.07 -1.42
CA GLY A 119 10.76 -5.49 -1.65
C GLY A 119 10.62 -5.89 -3.12
N THR A 120 9.66 -5.31 -3.82
CA THR A 120 9.42 -5.53 -5.25
C THR A 120 10.54 -4.93 -6.09
N ALA A 121 10.91 -3.67 -5.86
CA ALA A 121 12.02 -3.02 -6.53
C ALA A 121 13.34 -3.82 -6.34
N PHE A 122 13.62 -4.27 -5.11
CA PHE A 122 14.77 -5.12 -4.81
C PHE A 122 14.75 -6.45 -5.60
N GLY A 123 13.60 -7.13 -5.61
CA GLY A 123 13.44 -8.42 -6.29
C GLY A 123 13.58 -8.32 -7.80
N LEU A 124 13.15 -7.22 -8.39
CA LEU A 124 13.25 -6.93 -9.81
C LEU A 124 14.60 -6.32 -10.22
N GLY A 125 15.46 -5.92 -9.28
CA GLY A 125 16.68 -5.16 -9.56
C GLY A 125 16.40 -3.79 -10.16
N ALA A 126 15.24 -3.21 -9.84
CA ALA A 126 14.81 -1.88 -10.28
C ALA A 126 15.29 -0.79 -9.31
N ASP A 127 15.23 0.46 -9.76
CA ASP A 127 15.42 1.61 -8.87
C ASP A 127 14.29 1.68 -7.84
N TYR A 128 14.58 2.23 -6.65
CA TYR A 128 13.56 2.45 -5.63
C TYR A 128 12.78 3.72 -5.90
N ALA A 129 11.52 3.76 -5.47
CA ALA A 129 10.74 4.98 -5.41
C ALA A 129 11.44 6.03 -4.51
N ASP A 130 11.36 7.31 -4.86
CA ASP A 130 11.99 8.39 -4.09
C ASP A 130 11.18 8.74 -2.83
N ALA A 131 11.32 7.92 -1.79
CA ALA A 131 10.66 8.16 -0.50
C ALA A 131 11.00 9.54 0.08
N ARG A 132 12.21 10.05 -0.21
CA ARG A 132 12.61 11.37 0.30
C ARG A 132 11.76 12.48 -0.30
N ALA A 133 11.50 12.42 -1.61
CA ALA A 133 10.65 13.40 -2.29
C ALA A 133 9.21 13.41 -1.71
N PHE A 134 8.63 12.24 -1.44
CA PHE A 134 7.32 12.16 -0.79
C PHE A 134 7.33 12.73 0.63
N LEU A 135 8.32 12.39 1.45
CA LEU A 135 8.42 12.88 2.83
C LEU A 135 8.66 14.40 2.88
N ASP A 136 9.50 14.94 1.97
CA ASP A 136 9.80 16.37 1.89
C ASP A 136 8.59 17.17 1.35
N ALA A 137 7.72 16.56 0.55
CA ALA A 137 6.42 17.11 0.14
C ALA A 137 5.36 17.08 1.26
N GLY A 138 5.65 16.42 2.39
CA GLY A 138 4.78 16.39 3.57
C GLY A 138 3.92 15.13 3.73
N HIS A 139 4.14 14.10 2.91
CA HIS A 139 3.43 12.83 3.06
C HIS A 139 3.85 12.05 4.30
N GLU A 140 2.91 11.33 4.88
CA GLU A 140 3.16 10.14 5.69
C GLU A 140 3.35 8.96 4.74
N VAL A 141 4.58 8.50 4.55
CA VAL A 141 4.89 7.39 3.64
C VAL A 141 4.66 6.04 4.32
N ALA A 142 3.75 5.24 3.80
CA ALA A 142 3.54 3.86 4.23
C ALA A 142 4.48 2.89 3.51
N LEU A 143 4.76 1.76 4.15
CA LEU A 143 5.59 0.69 3.63
C LEU A 143 4.85 -0.64 3.71
N ALA A 144 4.98 -1.47 2.68
CA ALA A 144 4.40 -2.81 2.66
C ALA A 144 5.34 -3.83 2.01
N THR A 145 5.01 -5.11 2.17
CA THR A 145 5.82 -6.22 1.66
C THR A 145 5.59 -6.49 0.19
N ASP A 146 4.41 -6.16 -0.32
CA ASP A 146 3.94 -6.62 -1.63
C ASP A 146 4.06 -8.15 -1.80
N PHE A 147 3.69 -8.89 -0.74
CA PHE A 147 3.80 -10.34 -0.76
C PHE A 147 2.87 -10.96 -1.80
N ASN A 148 3.45 -11.44 -2.88
CA ASN A 148 2.76 -12.08 -3.99
C ASN A 148 3.69 -13.11 -4.67
N PRO A 149 3.22 -13.89 -5.67
CA PRO A 149 4.06 -14.89 -6.35
C PRO A 149 5.34 -14.35 -7.01
N ASN A 150 5.41 -13.06 -7.33
CA ASN A 150 6.58 -12.42 -7.94
C ASN A 150 7.48 -11.74 -6.89
N CYS A 151 6.93 -11.42 -5.71
CA CYS A 151 7.67 -10.80 -4.60
C CYS A 151 7.42 -11.57 -3.30
N PHE A 152 8.33 -12.47 -2.92
CA PHE A 152 8.18 -13.32 -1.74
C PHE A 152 8.73 -12.66 -0.46
N ALA A 153 8.58 -11.34 -0.33
CA ALA A 153 8.98 -10.59 0.86
C ALA A 153 7.97 -10.79 2.00
N ARG A 154 8.39 -11.37 3.13
CA ARG A 154 7.53 -11.67 4.30
C ARG A 154 7.96 -10.96 5.58
N SER A 155 8.98 -10.14 5.53
CA SER A 155 9.56 -9.49 6.70
C SER A 155 9.42 -7.97 6.61
N MET A 156 8.59 -7.40 7.48
CA MET A 156 8.50 -5.94 7.61
C MET A 156 9.81 -5.32 8.14
N GLY A 157 10.61 -6.07 8.91
CA GLY A 157 11.97 -5.64 9.30
C GLY A 157 12.89 -5.50 8.08
N PHE A 158 12.81 -6.43 7.12
CA PHE A 158 13.56 -6.34 5.88
C PHE A 158 13.06 -5.17 5.01
N VAL A 159 11.76 -4.97 4.90
CA VAL A 159 11.17 -3.81 4.22
C VAL A 159 11.68 -2.49 4.83
N ALA A 160 11.67 -2.36 6.16
CA ALA A 160 12.20 -1.19 6.86
C ALA A 160 13.72 -0.99 6.61
N THR A 161 14.49 -2.08 6.48
CA THR A 161 15.91 -2.00 6.11
C THR A 161 16.08 -1.48 4.69
N LEU A 162 15.34 -2.01 3.71
CA LEU A 162 15.39 -1.54 2.33
C LEU A 162 14.98 -0.07 2.21
N ALA A 163 13.93 0.34 2.93
CA ALA A 163 13.51 1.74 2.99
C ALA A 163 14.62 2.66 3.56
N SER A 164 15.30 2.21 4.60
CA SER A 164 16.40 3.01 5.19
C SER A 164 17.66 3.05 4.31
N VAL A 165 18.06 1.91 3.74
CA VAL A 165 19.32 1.81 2.97
C VAL A 165 19.13 2.27 1.53
N GLY A 166 18.06 1.83 0.86
CA GLY A 166 17.79 2.09 -0.57
C GLY A 166 17.04 3.39 -0.80
N MET A 167 16.06 3.71 0.06
CA MET A 167 15.17 4.87 -0.13
C MET A 167 15.54 6.06 0.78
N ARG A 168 16.62 5.96 1.55
CA ARG A 168 17.15 7.03 2.43
C ARG A 168 16.16 7.51 3.51
N MET A 169 15.23 6.67 3.92
CA MET A 169 14.40 6.93 5.08
C MET A 169 15.23 6.77 6.37
N THR A 170 15.04 7.66 7.32
CA THR A 170 15.57 7.44 8.67
C THR A 170 14.92 6.21 9.30
N PRO A 171 15.55 5.51 10.26
CA PRO A 171 14.91 4.40 10.96
C PRO A 171 13.58 4.77 11.61
N HIS A 172 13.42 6.02 12.03
CA HIS A 172 12.16 6.51 12.63
C HIS A 172 11.04 6.62 11.58
N GLU A 173 11.35 7.18 10.42
CA GLU A 173 10.41 7.26 9.29
C GLU A 173 10.03 5.86 8.80
N ALA A 174 11.01 4.94 8.70
CA ALA A 174 10.72 3.55 8.31
C ALA A 174 9.81 2.84 9.33
N ILE A 175 10.02 3.04 10.65
CA ILE A 175 9.14 2.48 11.69
C ILE A 175 7.74 3.06 11.58
N ARG A 176 7.59 4.37 11.37
CA ARG A 176 6.29 4.99 11.12
C ARG A 176 5.65 4.42 9.86
N GLY A 177 6.44 4.22 8.81
CA GLY A 177 5.98 3.64 7.55
C GLY A 177 5.38 2.23 7.70
N VAL A 178 5.94 1.40 8.58
CA VAL A 178 5.43 0.04 8.83
C VAL A 178 4.40 -0.02 9.96
N THR A 179 4.00 1.11 10.53
CA THR A 179 3.03 1.18 11.64
C THR A 179 1.93 2.21 11.38
N SER A 180 2.09 3.45 11.85
CA SER A 180 1.02 4.47 11.80
C SER A 180 0.67 4.91 10.39
N ALA A 181 1.65 5.11 9.50
CA ALA A 181 1.37 5.46 8.11
C ALA A 181 0.68 4.30 7.36
N ALA A 182 1.13 3.05 7.60
CA ALA A 182 0.46 1.88 7.04
C ALA A 182 -0.99 1.74 7.54
N ALA A 183 -1.29 2.13 8.78
CA ALA A 183 -2.66 2.16 9.30
C ALA A 183 -3.52 3.20 8.54
N GLY A 184 -2.95 4.37 8.22
CA GLY A 184 -3.60 5.38 7.37
C GLY A 184 -3.93 4.85 5.97
N ALA A 185 -3.01 4.13 5.32
CA ALA A 185 -3.25 3.48 4.04
C ALA A 185 -4.36 2.42 4.07
N LEU A 186 -4.76 1.97 5.25
CA LEU A 186 -5.86 1.03 5.50
C LEU A 186 -7.11 1.72 6.08
N ASP A 187 -7.18 3.05 5.99
CA ASP A 187 -8.29 3.86 6.49
C ASP A 187 -8.62 3.56 7.97
N ARG A 188 -7.57 3.43 8.81
CA ARG A 188 -7.70 3.17 10.26
C ARG A 188 -7.39 4.43 11.06
N ASP A 189 -8.41 5.02 11.68
CA ASP A 189 -8.35 6.22 12.52
C ASP A 189 -8.43 5.92 14.03
N ASP A 190 -8.63 4.65 14.42
CA ASP A 190 -8.78 4.17 15.79
C ASP A 190 -7.49 4.22 16.62
N GLY A 191 -6.38 4.64 16.01
CA GLY A 191 -5.05 4.68 16.62
C GLY A 191 -4.23 3.40 16.41
N THR A 192 -4.70 2.48 15.58
CA THR A 192 -3.89 1.35 15.10
C THR A 192 -2.53 1.83 14.61
N GLY A 193 -1.47 1.08 14.92
CA GLY A 193 -0.08 1.45 14.59
C GLY A 193 0.56 2.46 15.53
N THR A 194 -0.10 2.85 16.64
CA THR A 194 0.44 3.78 17.65
C THR A 194 0.35 3.21 19.06
N LEU A 195 1.17 3.74 19.97
CA LEU A 195 1.13 3.42 21.41
C LEU A 195 0.46 4.53 22.23
N ARG A 196 -0.47 5.28 21.64
CA ARG A 196 -1.19 6.35 22.35
C ARG A 196 -2.29 5.77 23.26
N ALA A 197 -2.65 6.51 24.31
CA ALA A 197 -3.78 6.13 25.16
C ALA A 197 -5.08 6.09 24.33
N GLY A 198 -5.87 5.04 24.51
CA GLY A 198 -7.11 4.80 23.76
C GLY A 198 -6.94 4.03 22.45
N ALA A 199 -5.72 3.85 21.93
CA ALA A 199 -5.46 3.01 20.78
C ALA A 199 -5.61 1.53 21.12
N PRO A 200 -5.83 0.64 20.11
CA PRO A 200 -5.75 -0.80 20.30
C PRO A 200 -4.42 -1.20 20.96
N ALA A 201 -4.47 -2.08 21.95
CA ALA A 201 -3.26 -2.54 22.67
C ALA A 201 -2.51 -3.61 21.84
N ASP A 202 -2.13 -3.25 20.62
CA ASP A 202 -1.33 -4.03 19.70
C ASP A 202 0.11 -3.57 19.78
N ALA A 203 1.03 -4.45 20.15
CA ALA A 203 2.44 -4.11 20.28
C ALA A 203 3.36 -5.28 19.97
N VAL A 204 4.57 -4.96 19.54
CA VAL A 204 5.67 -5.92 19.45
C VAL A 204 6.80 -5.50 20.38
N VAL A 205 7.39 -6.47 21.08
CA VAL A 205 8.62 -6.29 21.85
C VAL A 205 9.78 -6.82 21.03
N LEU A 206 10.81 -6.00 20.89
CA LEU A 206 12.00 -6.33 20.12
C LEU A 206 13.17 -6.66 21.07
N ASP A 207 13.87 -7.76 20.82
CA ASP A 207 15.11 -8.13 21.51
C ASP A 207 16.32 -7.41 20.86
N VAL A 208 16.33 -6.09 20.99
CA VAL A 208 17.38 -5.19 20.47
C VAL A 208 17.53 -3.97 21.39
N PRO A 209 18.72 -3.33 21.42
CA PRO A 209 18.96 -2.18 22.29
C PRO A 209 18.06 -0.97 22.02
N THR A 210 17.71 -0.74 20.77
CA THR A 210 16.82 0.36 20.34
C THR A 210 15.98 -0.05 19.15
N ALA A 211 14.83 0.59 18.95
CA ALA A 211 13.92 0.32 17.81
C ALA A 211 14.61 0.53 16.45
N SER A 212 15.61 1.42 16.35
CA SER A 212 16.38 1.65 15.13
C SER A 212 17.09 0.40 14.59
N HIS A 213 17.31 -0.62 15.44
CA HIS A 213 17.88 -1.88 14.99
C HIS A 213 16.96 -2.65 14.04
N LEU A 214 15.66 -2.36 14.01
CA LEU A 214 14.73 -2.96 13.06
C LEU A 214 15.12 -2.66 11.60
N SER A 215 15.66 -1.46 11.33
CA SER A 215 16.15 -1.06 10.01
C SER A 215 17.60 -1.47 9.74
N TYR A 216 18.31 -2.03 10.72
CA TYR A 216 19.73 -2.37 10.64
C TYR A 216 19.98 -3.88 10.59
N ARG A 217 19.21 -4.68 11.35
CA ARG A 217 19.37 -6.13 11.44
C ARG A 217 18.41 -6.83 10.49
N PHE A 218 18.82 -7.00 9.24
CA PHE A 218 17.97 -7.55 8.16
C PHE A 218 17.98 -9.09 8.06
N ASP A 219 18.92 -9.74 8.70
CA ASP A 219 19.14 -11.21 8.61
C ASP A 219 18.42 -11.99 9.73
N THR A 220 17.80 -11.29 10.68
CA THR A 220 17.14 -11.91 11.84
C THR A 220 15.76 -11.27 12.08
N ASN A 221 14.88 -12.04 12.72
CA ASN A 221 13.63 -11.49 13.26
C ASN A 221 13.84 -11.10 14.72
N PRO A 222 13.94 -9.80 15.06
CA PRO A 222 14.17 -9.37 16.43
C PRO A 222 12.90 -9.39 17.32
N VAL A 223 11.74 -9.79 16.80
CA VAL A 223 10.49 -9.81 17.55
C VAL A 223 10.54 -10.95 18.59
N SER A 224 10.54 -10.58 19.88
CA SER A 224 10.48 -11.52 20.99
C SER A 224 9.05 -11.79 21.45
N THR A 225 8.19 -10.76 21.52
CA THR A 225 6.82 -10.91 22.00
C THR A 225 5.86 -10.12 21.11
N VAL A 226 4.69 -10.69 20.82
CA VAL A 226 3.60 -10.04 20.11
C VAL A 226 2.39 -9.94 21.03
N LEU A 227 1.88 -8.73 21.23
CA LEU A 227 0.61 -8.46 21.89
C LEU A 227 -0.45 -8.10 20.86
N LYS A 228 -1.62 -8.69 20.98
CA LYS A 228 -2.81 -8.36 20.19
C LYS A 228 -3.97 -8.05 21.13
N SER A 229 -4.51 -6.85 21.07
CA SER A 229 -5.57 -6.38 21.96
C SER A 229 -5.23 -6.58 23.45
N GLY A 230 -3.95 -6.35 23.81
CA GLY A 230 -3.45 -6.51 25.18
C GLY A 230 -3.18 -7.95 25.62
N VAL A 231 -3.39 -8.92 24.75
CA VAL A 231 -3.12 -10.35 25.05
C VAL A 231 -1.86 -10.79 24.33
N VAL A 232 -1.00 -11.55 25.01
CA VAL A 232 0.21 -12.15 24.41
C VAL A 232 -0.24 -13.20 23.38
N ALA A 233 0.04 -12.93 22.11
CA ALA A 233 -0.28 -13.82 21.00
C ALA A 233 0.90 -14.72 20.60
N ARG A 234 2.14 -14.32 20.94
CA ARG A 234 3.40 -15.04 20.68
C ARG A 234 4.48 -14.59 21.67
N GLU A 235 5.23 -15.54 22.18
CA GLU A 235 6.51 -15.40 22.90
C GLU A 235 7.65 -16.02 22.08
#